data_32de9879c8bf11a8017d51b1fc2aeaab
#
_entry.id   32de9879c8bf11a8017d51b1fc2aeaab
#
_cell.length_a   1.000
_cell.length_b   1.000
_cell.length_c   1.000
_cell.angle_alpha   90.00
_cell.angle_beta   90.00
_cell.angle_gamma   90.00
#
_symmetry.space_group_name_H-M   'P 1'
#
loop_
_entity.id
_entity.type
_entity.pdbx_description
1 polymer ?
#
loop_
_entity_poly.entity_id
_entity_poly.type
_entity_poly.pdbx_seq_one_letter_code
_entity_poly.pdbx_strand_id
1 'polypeptide(L)'
;MSKGIIYLMPSPLGEGGEHAIAPYLLQRIENCSYIISERGKTTRAQLKILLPNLALEKITFLELPKHQPAQSIEVLLAPALKGNDICLFSEAGCPGIADPGAEVVKLAHHLQIKVVPMVGPSSILLALMASGLNGQRFTFMGYLPVKKPELVAQLKVMLLEMSKNATTFLFIETPYRNEACLDVLLQNLPDNTRLCIAADLTLPDEFISTRTIQQWKKTGFPNIHKKPALFLIGQ
;
A
#
# COMPACT_ATOMS: atom_id res chain seq x y z
N MET A 1 -17.00 -12.55 -28.50
CA MET A 1 -16.00 -13.22 -27.64
C MET A 1 -16.15 -12.67 -26.23
N SER A 2 -16.01 -13.49 -25.21
CA SER A 2 -16.01 -13.02 -23.81
C SER A 2 -14.75 -12.19 -23.57
N LYS A 3 -14.87 -11.11 -22.79
CA LYS A 3 -13.70 -10.34 -22.34
C LYS A 3 -12.90 -11.15 -21.33
N GLY A 4 -11.59 -10.90 -21.22
CA GLY A 4 -10.73 -11.42 -20.18
C GLY A 4 -11.00 -10.77 -18.83
N ILE A 5 -10.28 -11.20 -17.80
CA ILE A 5 -10.40 -10.77 -16.40
C ILE A 5 -9.14 -10.01 -16.00
N ILE A 6 -9.30 -8.96 -15.19
CA ILE A 6 -8.19 -8.28 -14.54
C ILE A 6 -8.08 -8.80 -13.11
N TYR A 7 -6.97 -9.43 -12.78
CA TYR A 7 -6.65 -9.89 -11.42
C TYR A 7 -5.74 -8.87 -10.75
N LEU A 8 -6.20 -8.31 -9.62
CA LEU A 8 -5.40 -7.40 -8.80
C LEU A 8 -4.48 -8.24 -7.92
N MET A 9 -3.22 -8.39 -8.33
CA MET A 9 -2.25 -9.27 -7.71
C MET A 9 -1.47 -8.54 -6.62
N PRO A 10 -1.54 -8.98 -5.37
CA PRO A 10 -0.74 -8.37 -4.30
C PRO A 10 0.75 -8.66 -4.50
N SER A 11 1.57 -7.66 -4.15
CA SER A 11 3.03 -7.77 -4.10
C SER A 11 3.52 -7.90 -2.65
N PRO A 12 4.69 -8.52 -2.39
CA PRO A 12 5.32 -8.44 -1.08
C PRO A 12 5.48 -6.98 -0.63
N LEU A 13 5.47 -6.73 0.67
CA LEU A 13 5.65 -5.37 1.22
C LEU A 13 7.11 -4.89 1.18
N GLY A 14 8.04 -5.79 0.92
CA GLY A 14 9.47 -5.53 0.78
C GLY A 14 10.22 -6.84 0.51
N GLU A 15 11.52 -6.74 0.31
CA GLU A 15 12.42 -7.89 0.14
C GLU A 15 12.45 -8.75 1.41
N GLY A 16 12.26 -10.07 1.27
CA GLY A 16 12.11 -11.01 2.38
C GLY A 16 10.64 -11.21 2.84
N GLY A 17 9.68 -10.47 2.27
CA GLY A 17 8.25 -10.60 2.56
C GLY A 17 7.48 -11.57 1.64
N GLU A 18 8.19 -12.37 0.82
CA GLU A 18 7.59 -13.26 -0.18
C GLU A 18 6.72 -14.35 0.44
N HIS A 19 6.99 -14.75 1.68
CA HIS A 19 6.21 -15.72 2.44
C HIS A 19 4.76 -15.28 2.70
N ALA A 20 4.47 -13.97 2.58
CA ALA A 20 3.12 -13.43 2.71
C ALA A 20 2.26 -13.61 1.43
N ILE A 21 2.85 -14.12 0.33
CA ILE A 21 2.15 -14.38 -0.92
C ILE A 21 1.64 -15.82 -0.94
N ALA A 22 0.33 -16.00 -0.99
CA ALA A 22 -0.28 -17.32 -0.94
C ALA A 22 -0.02 -18.14 -2.22
N PRO A 23 0.22 -19.46 -2.13
CA PRO A 23 0.55 -20.32 -3.28
C PRO A 23 -0.46 -20.29 -4.42
N TYR A 24 -1.77 -20.14 -4.13
CA TYR A 24 -2.80 -20.11 -5.17
C TYR A 24 -2.69 -18.89 -6.11
N LEU A 25 -2.05 -17.79 -5.63
CA LEU A 25 -1.76 -16.62 -6.45
C LEU A 25 -0.69 -16.93 -7.50
N LEU A 26 0.31 -17.74 -7.12
CA LEU A 26 1.40 -18.12 -8.01
C LEU A 26 0.87 -18.91 -9.22
N GLN A 27 -0.08 -19.82 -9.00
CA GLN A 27 -0.75 -20.56 -10.09
C GLN A 27 -1.50 -19.61 -11.04
N ARG A 28 -2.07 -18.52 -10.52
CA ARG A 28 -2.75 -17.53 -11.37
C ARG A 28 -1.74 -16.78 -12.25
N ILE A 29 -0.58 -16.43 -11.71
CA ILE A 29 0.49 -15.75 -12.44
C ILE A 29 1.05 -16.64 -13.55
N GLU A 30 1.29 -17.94 -13.28
CA GLU A 30 1.79 -18.92 -14.25
C GLU A 30 0.89 -19.01 -15.50
N ASN A 31 -0.41 -18.82 -15.33
CA ASN A 31 -1.39 -18.90 -16.40
C ASN A 31 -1.71 -17.55 -17.05
N CYS A 32 -0.98 -16.48 -16.71
CA CYS A 32 -1.23 -15.13 -17.21
C CYS A 32 -0.15 -14.69 -18.22
N SER A 33 -0.57 -14.29 -19.42
CA SER A 33 0.35 -13.84 -20.47
C SER A 33 0.57 -12.32 -20.48
N TYR A 34 -0.22 -11.55 -19.74
CA TYR A 34 -0.16 -10.09 -19.71
C TYR A 34 -0.08 -9.58 -18.28
N ILE A 35 0.94 -8.78 -18.01
CA ILE A 35 1.13 -8.14 -16.70
C ILE A 35 1.15 -6.63 -16.89
N ILE A 36 0.32 -5.92 -16.11
CA ILE A 36 0.40 -4.46 -15.95
C ILE A 36 1.10 -4.19 -14.62
N SER A 37 2.07 -3.27 -14.60
CA SER A 37 2.77 -2.85 -13.38
C SER A 37 3.28 -1.41 -13.49
N GLU A 38 3.61 -0.81 -12.34
CA GLU A 38 4.21 0.53 -12.32
C GLU A 38 5.63 0.51 -12.89
N ARG A 39 6.41 -0.52 -12.55
CA ARG A 39 7.80 -0.73 -13.02
C ARG A 39 8.02 -2.20 -13.34
N GLY A 40 8.07 -2.52 -14.61
CA GLY A 40 8.29 -3.89 -15.06
C GLY A 40 9.59 -4.52 -14.55
N LYS A 41 10.64 -3.72 -14.29
CA LYS A 41 11.89 -4.22 -13.71
C LYS A 41 11.69 -4.77 -12.30
N THR A 42 11.00 -4.04 -11.43
CA THR A 42 10.71 -4.46 -10.05
C THR A 42 9.85 -5.72 -10.05
N THR A 43 8.76 -5.71 -10.81
CA THR A 43 7.84 -6.85 -10.91
C THR A 43 8.54 -8.10 -11.43
N ARG A 44 9.40 -7.99 -12.47
CA ARG A 44 10.20 -9.13 -12.95
C ARG A 44 11.14 -9.68 -11.89
N ALA A 45 11.78 -8.81 -11.09
CA ALA A 45 12.66 -9.25 -10.01
C ALA A 45 11.89 -10.01 -8.93
N GLN A 46 10.74 -9.50 -8.50
CA GLN A 46 9.85 -10.18 -7.55
C GLN A 46 9.36 -11.53 -8.08
N LEU A 47 8.92 -11.59 -9.35
CA LEU A 47 8.46 -12.83 -9.96
C LEU A 47 9.56 -13.88 -10.08
N LYS A 48 10.81 -13.50 -10.31
CA LYS A 48 11.95 -14.44 -10.29
C LYS A 48 12.18 -15.08 -8.94
N ILE A 49 11.90 -14.37 -7.86
CA ILE A 49 12.00 -14.90 -6.49
C ILE A 49 10.82 -15.83 -6.20
N LEU A 50 9.60 -15.38 -6.50
CA LEU A 50 8.36 -16.11 -6.22
C LEU A 50 8.17 -17.36 -7.11
N LEU A 51 8.58 -17.26 -8.37
CA LEU A 51 8.42 -18.29 -9.41
C LEU A 51 9.71 -18.42 -10.24
N PRO A 52 10.77 -19.07 -9.70
CA PRO A 52 12.09 -19.14 -10.37
C PRO A 52 12.05 -19.77 -11.75
N ASN A 53 11.10 -20.66 -12.00
CA ASN A 53 10.95 -21.40 -13.26
C ASN A 53 9.98 -20.74 -14.25
N LEU A 54 9.42 -19.55 -13.91
CA LEU A 54 8.49 -18.84 -14.79
C LEU A 54 9.22 -18.29 -16.02
N ALA A 55 8.74 -18.64 -17.20
CA ALA A 55 9.28 -18.17 -18.48
C ALA A 55 8.86 -16.70 -18.74
N LEU A 56 9.55 -15.75 -18.09
CA LEU A 56 9.21 -14.32 -18.14
C LEU A 56 9.27 -13.73 -19.56
N GLU A 57 10.03 -14.35 -20.46
CA GLU A 57 10.11 -13.97 -21.88
C GLU A 57 8.81 -14.22 -22.66
N LYS A 58 7.93 -15.08 -22.13
CA LYS A 58 6.60 -15.36 -22.73
C LYS A 58 5.53 -14.40 -22.24
N ILE A 59 5.84 -13.56 -21.25
CA ILE A 59 4.90 -12.62 -20.63
C ILE A 59 5.10 -11.22 -21.23
N THR A 60 4.02 -10.62 -21.67
CA THR A 60 4.01 -9.23 -22.11
C THR A 60 3.82 -8.31 -20.90
N PHE A 61 4.86 -7.53 -20.60
CA PHE A 61 4.82 -6.52 -19.53
C PHE A 61 4.40 -5.17 -20.10
N LEU A 62 3.36 -4.60 -19.53
CA LEU A 62 2.80 -3.29 -19.84
C LEU A 62 3.04 -2.38 -18.62
N GLU A 63 3.68 -1.23 -18.82
CA GLU A 63 3.97 -0.31 -17.71
C GLU A 63 2.94 0.81 -17.63
N LEU A 64 2.54 1.14 -16.40
CA LEU A 64 1.65 2.26 -16.12
C LEU A 64 2.37 3.59 -16.43
N PRO A 65 1.76 4.45 -17.23
CA PRO A 65 2.36 5.75 -17.56
C PRO A 65 2.36 6.67 -16.34
N LYS A 66 3.52 7.25 -16.02
CA LYS A 66 3.70 8.07 -14.81
C LYS A 66 2.92 9.39 -14.79
N HIS A 67 2.55 9.95 -15.93
CA HIS A 67 1.91 11.27 -16.05
C HIS A 67 1.10 11.41 -17.35
N GLN A 68 0.28 10.43 -17.73
CA GLN A 68 -0.36 10.47 -19.04
C GLN A 68 -1.90 10.41 -18.96
N PRO A 69 -2.60 10.96 -19.97
CA PRO A 69 -4.07 10.98 -20.01
C PRO A 69 -4.67 9.57 -20.16
N ALA A 70 -5.95 9.44 -19.84
CA ALA A 70 -6.71 8.19 -19.86
C ALA A 70 -6.57 7.35 -21.13
N GLN A 71 -6.36 7.97 -22.30
CA GLN A 71 -6.16 7.31 -23.60
C GLN A 71 -4.95 6.36 -23.62
N SER A 72 -3.92 6.61 -22.83
CA SER A 72 -2.76 5.70 -22.73
C SER A 72 -3.06 4.45 -21.88
N ILE A 73 -4.05 4.51 -20.98
CA ILE A 73 -4.46 3.36 -20.15
C ILE A 73 -5.34 2.40 -20.96
N GLU A 74 -6.13 2.89 -21.92
CA GLU A 74 -6.96 2.03 -22.80
C GLU A 74 -6.13 1.00 -23.55
N VAL A 75 -4.94 1.38 -24.02
CA VAL A 75 -4.03 0.47 -24.73
C VAL A 75 -3.61 -0.70 -23.82
N LEU A 76 -3.45 -0.46 -22.53
CA LEU A 76 -3.08 -1.50 -21.55
C LEU A 76 -4.19 -2.55 -21.38
N LEU A 77 -5.45 -2.17 -21.60
CA LEU A 77 -6.61 -3.05 -21.47
C LEU A 77 -6.99 -3.77 -22.78
N ALA A 78 -6.33 -3.45 -23.90
CA ALA A 78 -6.58 -4.08 -25.20
C ALA A 78 -6.51 -5.62 -25.17
N PRO A 79 -5.58 -6.28 -24.43
CA PRO A 79 -5.59 -7.73 -24.30
C PRO A 79 -6.88 -8.26 -23.66
N ALA A 80 -7.39 -7.60 -22.60
CA ALA A 80 -8.63 -8.02 -21.94
C ALA A 80 -9.86 -7.88 -22.85
N LEU A 81 -9.91 -6.85 -23.68
CA LEU A 81 -10.96 -6.69 -24.68
C LEU A 81 -10.95 -7.81 -25.75
N LYS A 82 -9.80 -8.46 -25.95
CA LYS A 82 -9.61 -9.60 -26.86
C LYS A 82 -9.77 -10.96 -26.18
N GLY A 83 -10.19 -11.00 -24.90
CA GLY A 83 -10.45 -12.22 -24.15
C GLY A 83 -9.25 -12.76 -23.35
N ASN A 84 -8.13 -12.01 -23.25
CA ASN A 84 -6.97 -12.45 -22.46
C ASN A 84 -7.05 -11.91 -21.04
N ASP A 85 -6.68 -12.73 -20.07
CA ASP A 85 -6.55 -12.30 -18.68
C ASP A 85 -5.32 -11.41 -18.46
N ILE A 86 -5.41 -10.49 -17.52
CA ILE A 86 -4.34 -9.55 -17.15
C ILE A 86 -4.10 -9.63 -15.64
N CYS A 87 -2.86 -9.72 -15.21
CA CYS A 87 -2.45 -9.55 -13.82
C CYS A 87 -1.94 -8.11 -13.61
N LEU A 88 -2.58 -7.34 -12.72
CA LEU A 88 -2.16 -6.00 -12.33
C LEU A 88 -1.40 -6.05 -11.01
N PHE A 89 -0.17 -5.55 -10.98
CA PHE A 89 0.69 -5.49 -9.80
C PHE A 89 0.97 -4.04 -9.39
N SER A 90 1.05 -3.82 -8.07
CA SER A 90 1.66 -2.64 -7.46
C SER A 90 3.15 -2.87 -7.15
N GLU A 91 3.88 -1.83 -6.76
CA GLU A 91 5.26 -1.97 -6.29
C GLU A 91 5.33 -2.74 -4.96
N ALA A 92 4.33 -2.56 -4.07
CA ALA A 92 4.19 -3.26 -2.80
C ALA A 92 2.73 -3.32 -2.36
N GLY A 93 2.31 -4.41 -1.72
CA GLY A 93 0.97 -4.58 -1.18
C GLY A 93 -0.12 -4.74 -2.24
N CYS A 94 -1.29 -4.18 -1.99
CA CYS A 94 -2.49 -4.37 -2.81
C CYS A 94 -2.60 -3.30 -3.91
N PRO A 95 -2.73 -3.69 -5.20
CA PRO A 95 -2.94 -2.75 -6.30
C PRO A 95 -4.22 -1.91 -6.11
N GLY A 96 -4.17 -0.65 -6.55
CA GLY A 96 -5.29 0.29 -6.43
C GLY A 96 -5.41 0.97 -5.07
N ILE A 97 -4.52 0.67 -4.11
CA ILE A 97 -4.48 1.28 -2.79
C ILE A 97 -3.24 2.16 -2.67
N ALA A 98 -3.42 3.47 -2.71
CA ALA A 98 -2.34 4.47 -2.72
C ALA A 98 -1.36 4.31 -3.91
N ASP A 99 -1.84 3.77 -5.02
CA ASP A 99 -1.08 3.56 -6.25
C ASP A 99 -1.91 3.90 -7.52
N PRO A 100 -1.27 4.04 -8.68
CA PRO A 100 -1.96 4.40 -9.93
C PRO A 100 -2.85 3.29 -10.51
N GLY A 101 -2.82 2.06 -9.98
CA GLY A 101 -3.64 0.94 -10.44
C GLY A 101 -5.14 1.22 -10.34
N ALA A 102 -5.56 2.15 -9.47
CA ALA A 102 -6.95 2.57 -9.35
C ALA A 102 -7.53 3.10 -10.68
N GLU A 103 -6.75 3.82 -11.49
CA GLU A 103 -7.22 4.32 -12.79
C GLU A 103 -7.45 3.17 -13.81
N VAL A 104 -6.64 2.11 -13.75
CA VAL A 104 -6.86 0.89 -14.55
C VAL A 104 -8.18 0.23 -14.16
N VAL A 105 -8.43 0.10 -12.86
CA VAL A 105 -9.68 -0.49 -12.33
C VAL A 105 -10.90 0.33 -12.74
N LYS A 106 -10.81 1.66 -12.61
CA LYS A 106 -11.87 2.58 -13.03
C LYS A 106 -12.22 2.42 -14.50
N LEU A 107 -11.20 2.37 -15.37
CA LEU A 107 -11.41 2.17 -16.80
C LEU A 107 -11.93 0.76 -17.12
N ALA A 108 -11.46 -0.26 -16.41
CA ALA A 108 -11.96 -1.63 -16.55
C ALA A 108 -13.47 -1.71 -16.29
N HIS A 109 -13.95 -1.06 -15.24
CA HIS A 109 -15.39 -0.97 -14.95
C HIS A 109 -16.15 -0.23 -16.06
N HIS A 110 -15.61 0.89 -16.55
CA HIS A 110 -16.21 1.62 -17.68
C HIS A 110 -16.32 0.73 -18.94
N LEU A 111 -15.29 -0.05 -19.21
CA LEU A 111 -15.25 -0.99 -20.32
C LEU A 111 -15.95 -2.33 -20.01
N GLN A 112 -16.61 -2.47 -18.86
CA GLN A 112 -17.29 -3.70 -18.44
C GLN A 112 -16.36 -4.93 -18.49
N ILE A 113 -15.09 -4.77 -18.10
CA ILE A 113 -14.12 -5.85 -17.90
C ILE A 113 -14.23 -6.29 -16.44
N LYS A 114 -14.32 -7.60 -16.20
CA LYS A 114 -14.39 -8.15 -14.84
C LYS A 114 -13.07 -7.89 -14.11
N VAL A 115 -13.18 -7.35 -12.87
CA VAL A 115 -12.05 -7.14 -11.96
C VAL A 115 -12.17 -8.11 -10.80
N VAL A 116 -11.09 -8.80 -10.45
CA VAL A 116 -11.03 -9.75 -9.35
C VAL A 116 -9.88 -9.35 -8.41
N PRO A 117 -10.17 -8.81 -7.22
CA PRO A 117 -9.14 -8.56 -6.21
C PRO A 117 -8.68 -9.89 -5.62
N MET A 118 -7.37 -10.05 -5.51
CA MET A 118 -6.76 -11.23 -4.89
C MET A 118 -6.35 -10.91 -3.46
N VAL A 119 -6.46 -11.88 -2.56
CA VAL A 119 -6.12 -11.71 -1.15
C VAL A 119 -4.60 -11.67 -0.99
N GLY A 120 -4.09 -10.68 -0.26
CA GLY A 120 -2.65 -10.57 -0.01
C GLY A 120 -2.30 -9.52 1.04
N PRO A 121 -0.99 -9.28 1.28
CA PRO A 121 -0.55 -8.38 2.31
C PRO A 121 -0.98 -6.92 2.04
N SER A 122 -1.48 -6.26 3.08
CA SER A 122 -1.78 -4.83 3.08
C SER A 122 -1.17 -4.21 4.33
N SER A 123 -0.20 -3.33 4.16
CA SER A 123 0.45 -2.65 5.27
C SER A 123 -0.56 -1.86 6.12
N ILE A 124 -1.58 -1.27 5.49
CA ILE A 124 -2.63 -0.50 6.15
C ILE A 124 -3.42 -1.40 7.12
N LEU A 125 -3.90 -2.55 6.65
CA LEU A 125 -4.69 -3.46 7.48
C LEU A 125 -3.84 -4.16 8.53
N LEU A 126 -2.63 -4.59 8.20
CA LEU A 126 -1.71 -5.22 9.15
C LEU A 126 -1.34 -4.27 10.29
N ALA A 127 -1.02 -3.01 9.99
CA ALA A 127 -0.75 -2.01 10.99
C ALA A 127 -1.98 -1.74 11.89
N LEU A 128 -3.17 -1.62 11.29
CA LEU A 128 -4.41 -1.40 12.04
C LEU A 128 -4.73 -2.57 12.97
N MET A 129 -4.66 -3.81 12.46
CA MET A 129 -4.89 -5.04 13.24
C MET A 129 -3.98 -5.12 14.46
N ALA A 130 -2.69 -4.78 14.29
CA ALA A 130 -1.69 -4.89 15.34
C ALA A 130 -1.60 -3.67 16.26
N SER A 131 -2.25 -2.55 15.91
CA SER A 131 -2.16 -1.30 16.67
C SER A 131 -2.89 -1.31 18.00
N GLY A 132 -3.94 -2.13 18.14
CA GLY A 132 -4.87 -2.09 19.29
C GLY A 132 -5.71 -0.82 19.34
N LEU A 133 -5.80 -0.05 18.24
CA LEU A 133 -6.68 1.10 18.08
C LEU A 133 -8.03 0.67 17.48
N ASN A 134 -8.98 1.63 17.36
CA ASN A 134 -10.30 1.33 16.85
C ASN A 134 -10.27 0.92 15.37
N GLY A 135 -10.53 -0.35 15.07
CA GLY A 135 -10.60 -0.91 13.72
C GLY A 135 -11.98 -0.81 13.05
N GLN A 136 -13.02 -0.35 13.75
CA GLN A 136 -14.35 -0.18 13.16
C GLN A 136 -14.53 1.20 12.49
N ARG A 137 -13.86 2.21 13.02
CA ARG A 137 -13.88 3.56 12.46
C ARG A 137 -12.45 4.05 12.27
N PHE A 138 -12.00 4.04 11.04
CA PHE A 138 -10.66 4.49 10.69
C PHE A 138 -10.64 5.23 9.36
N THR A 139 -9.64 6.08 9.19
CA THR A 139 -9.42 6.84 7.95
C THR A 139 -7.96 6.72 7.55
N PHE A 140 -7.71 6.23 6.35
CA PHE A 140 -6.39 6.26 5.74
C PHE A 140 -6.20 7.60 5.02
N MET A 141 -5.20 8.37 5.45
CA MET A 141 -4.92 9.72 4.99
C MET A 141 -3.93 9.78 3.83
N GLY A 142 -3.33 8.64 3.44
CA GLY A 142 -2.21 8.64 2.50
C GLY A 142 -0.99 9.35 3.09
N TYR A 143 -0.38 10.26 2.33
CA TYR A 143 0.70 11.13 2.78
C TYR A 143 0.15 12.40 3.43
N LEU A 144 0.71 12.76 4.57
CA LEU A 144 0.39 14.04 5.21
C LEU A 144 1.15 15.20 4.55
N PRO A 145 0.67 16.46 4.74
CA PRO A 145 1.33 17.63 4.18
C PRO A 145 2.81 17.73 4.56
N VAL A 146 3.63 18.09 3.59
CA VAL A 146 5.09 18.23 3.76
C VAL A 146 5.46 19.42 4.63
N LYS A 147 4.74 20.54 4.47
CA LYS A 147 5.02 21.77 5.20
C LYS A 147 4.51 21.68 6.63
N LYS A 148 5.39 21.95 7.60
CA LYS A 148 5.06 21.86 9.03
C LYS A 148 3.78 22.60 9.43
N PRO A 149 3.49 23.85 8.99
CA PRO A 149 2.24 24.53 9.36
C PRO A 149 0.99 23.79 8.85
N GLU A 150 1.03 23.26 7.63
CA GLU A 150 -0.08 22.51 7.02
C GLU A 150 -0.28 21.18 7.74
N LEU A 151 0.81 20.47 8.06
CA LEU A 151 0.77 19.24 8.85
C LEU A 151 0.15 19.47 10.23
N VAL A 152 0.57 20.54 10.95
CA VAL A 152 0.01 20.87 12.26
C VAL A 152 -1.48 21.22 12.16
N ALA A 153 -1.90 21.94 11.12
CA ALA A 153 -3.31 22.21 10.88
C ALA A 153 -4.12 20.92 10.65
N GLN A 154 -3.58 19.97 9.85
CA GLN A 154 -4.19 18.67 9.60
C GLN A 154 -4.32 17.86 10.91
N LEU A 155 -3.29 17.84 11.77
CA LEU A 155 -3.33 17.14 13.05
C LEU A 155 -4.45 17.68 13.95
N LYS A 156 -4.68 18.99 13.97
CA LYS A 156 -5.79 19.60 14.75
C LYS A 156 -7.16 19.11 14.26
N VAL A 157 -7.36 19.00 12.96
CA VAL A 157 -8.60 18.46 12.37
C VAL A 157 -8.77 16.99 12.77
N MET A 158 -7.71 16.20 12.69
CA MET A 158 -7.74 14.78 13.08
C MET A 158 -8.07 14.63 14.58
N LEU A 159 -7.45 15.42 15.46
CA LEU A 159 -7.73 15.41 16.90
C LEU A 159 -9.19 15.75 17.21
N LEU A 160 -9.76 16.74 16.51
CA LEU A 160 -11.17 17.09 16.67
C LEU A 160 -12.10 15.96 16.25
N GLU A 161 -11.81 15.29 15.15
CA GLU A 161 -12.57 14.15 14.68
C GLU A 161 -12.43 12.94 15.64
N MET A 162 -11.21 12.66 16.11
CA MET A 162 -10.96 11.62 17.11
C MET A 162 -11.77 11.83 18.38
N SER A 163 -11.86 13.08 18.87
CA SER A 163 -12.61 13.40 20.10
C SER A 163 -14.12 13.18 19.94
N LYS A 164 -14.65 13.36 18.74
CA LYS A 164 -16.09 13.21 18.45
C LYS A 164 -16.51 11.77 18.18
N ASN A 165 -15.68 11.04 17.44
CA ASN A 165 -16.08 9.80 16.77
C ASN A 165 -15.17 8.61 17.10
N ALA A 166 -14.16 8.76 17.95
CA ALA A 166 -13.15 7.73 18.26
C ALA A 166 -12.50 7.14 16.98
N THR A 167 -12.30 7.97 15.94
CA THR A 167 -11.72 7.56 14.65
C THR A 167 -10.23 7.31 14.81
N THR A 168 -9.74 6.19 14.28
CA THR A 168 -8.30 5.95 14.09
C THR A 168 -7.84 6.56 12.77
N PHE A 169 -6.81 7.37 12.77
CA PHE A 169 -6.18 7.89 11.55
C PHE A 169 -4.89 7.14 11.25
N LEU A 170 -4.78 6.67 10.01
CA LEU A 170 -3.58 5.99 9.49
C LEU A 170 -2.97 6.86 8.39
N PHE A 171 -1.66 6.94 8.37
CA PHE A 171 -0.94 7.65 7.31
C PHE A 171 0.44 7.06 7.08
N ILE A 172 0.97 7.29 5.90
CA ILE A 172 2.30 6.88 5.49
C ILE A 172 3.18 8.10 5.30
N GLU A 173 4.48 7.88 5.37
CA GLU A 173 5.46 8.89 5.01
C GLU A 173 6.55 8.27 4.11
N THR A 174 7.26 9.11 3.38
CA THR A 174 8.43 8.63 2.66
C THR A 174 9.53 8.23 3.65
N PRO A 175 10.30 7.16 3.40
CA PRO A 175 11.27 6.64 4.35
C PRO A 175 12.27 7.67 4.89
N TYR A 176 12.63 8.66 4.08
CA TYR A 176 13.57 9.74 4.47
C TYR A 176 12.95 10.81 5.38
N ARG A 177 11.63 10.85 5.49
CA ARG A 177 10.90 11.88 6.26
C ARG A 177 10.25 11.34 7.54
N ASN A 178 10.35 10.05 7.80
CA ASN A 178 9.75 9.42 8.97
C ASN A 178 10.09 10.13 10.28
N GLU A 179 11.37 10.40 10.52
CA GLU A 179 11.85 11.04 11.75
C GLU A 179 11.33 12.48 11.87
N ALA A 180 11.40 13.26 10.80
CA ALA A 180 10.89 14.63 10.80
C ALA A 180 9.36 14.68 11.01
N CYS A 181 8.61 13.73 10.44
CA CYS A 181 7.18 13.60 10.70
C CYS A 181 6.93 13.25 12.18
N LEU A 182 7.64 12.27 12.71
CA LEU A 182 7.51 11.83 14.09
C LEU A 182 7.80 12.97 15.10
N ASP A 183 8.83 13.78 14.85
CA ASP A 183 9.13 14.97 15.66
C ASP A 183 7.94 15.94 15.71
N VAL A 184 7.28 16.18 14.56
CA VAL A 184 6.09 17.04 14.52
C VAL A 184 4.94 16.41 15.30
N LEU A 185 4.72 15.10 15.19
CA LEU A 185 3.69 14.39 15.95
C LEU A 185 3.91 14.53 17.45
N LEU A 186 5.14 14.25 17.92
CA LEU A 186 5.49 14.31 19.35
C LEU A 186 5.34 15.74 19.93
N GLN A 187 5.60 16.77 19.12
CA GLN A 187 5.50 18.17 19.55
C GLN A 187 4.05 18.70 19.58
N ASN A 188 3.15 18.13 18.76
CA ASN A 188 1.84 18.74 18.50
C ASN A 188 0.64 17.87 18.93
N LEU A 189 0.86 16.59 19.23
CA LEU A 189 -0.21 15.72 19.76
C LEU A 189 -0.25 15.81 21.29
N PRO A 190 -1.46 15.74 21.90
CA PRO A 190 -1.62 15.63 23.35
C PRO A 190 -0.90 14.40 23.93
N ASP A 191 -0.39 14.52 25.15
CA ASP A 191 0.41 13.47 25.80
C ASP A 191 -0.33 12.13 25.99
N ASN A 192 -1.65 12.16 26.08
CA ASN A 192 -2.50 10.96 26.20
C ASN A 192 -2.91 10.36 24.84
N THR A 193 -2.63 11.00 23.72
CA THR A 193 -2.90 10.45 22.38
C THR A 193 -2.06 9.19 22.19
N ARG A 194 -2.68 8.09 21.73
CA ARG A 194 -1.97 6.87 21.36
C ARG A 194 -1.43 6.99 19.95
N LEU A 195 -0.15 6.71 19.80
CA LEU A 195 0.56 6.66 18.53
C LEU A 195 1.12 5.24 18.34
N CYS A 196 0.69 4.56 17.30
CA CYS A 196 1.30 3.34 16.82
C CYS A 196 2.33 3.67 15.72
N ILE A 197 3.50 3.07 15.83
CA ILE A 197 4.52 3.04 14.77
C ILE A 197 4.61 1.60 14.29
N ALA A 198 4.35 1.39 12.99
CA ALA A 198 4.45 0.10 12.32
C ALA A 198 5.45 0.22 11.17
N ALA A 199 6.58 -0.45 11.27
CA ALA A 199 7.66 -0.39 10.29
C ALA A 199 8.07 -1.79 9.84
N ASP A 200 8.56 -1.91 8.60
CA ASP A 200 9.06 -3.15 8.00
C ASP A 200 8.07 -4.34 8.15
N LEU A 201 6.77 -4.07 8.00
CA LEU A 201 5.71 -5.08 8.15
C LEU A 201 5.95 -6.28 7.24
N THR A 202 5.82 -7.48 7.79
CA THR A 202 6.10 -8.78 7.15
C THR A 202 7.58 -9.04 6.83
N LEU A 203 8.48 -8.16 7.25
CA LEU A 203 9.92 -8.31 7.03
C LEU A 203 10.61 -8.81 8.32
N PRO A 204 11.85 -9.34 8.24
CA PRO A 204 12.56 -9.84 9.43
C PRO A 204 12.72 -8.81 10.55
N ASP A 205 12.84 -7.54 10.22
CA ASP A 205 13.00 -6.43 11.18
C ASP A 205 11.66 -5.75 11.51
N GLU A 206 10.54 -6.45 11.38
CA GLU A 206 9.21 -5.93 11.69
C GLU A 206 9.17 -5.30 13.08
N PHE A 207 8.66 -4.09 13.15
CA PHE A 207 8.43 -3.38 14.40
C PHE A 207 7.02 -2.81 14.46
N ILE A 208 6.28 -3.16 15.51
CA ILE A 208 4.94 -2.58 15.77
C ILE A 208 4.85 -2.27 17.26
N SER A 209 4.58 -1.02 17.59
CA SER A 209 4.36 -0.62 18.99
C SER A 209 3.42 0.56 19.08
N THR A 210 2.46 0.44 20.00
CA THR A 210 1.51 1.50 20.33
C THR A 210 1.79 2.01 21.74
N ARG A 211 2.05 3.30 21.87
CA ARG A 211 2.28 3.98 23.14
C ARG A 211 1.59 5.34 23.14
N THR A 212 1.39 5.93 24.31
CA THR A 212 1.00 7.34 24.39
C THR A 212 2.16 8.24 23.94
N ILE A 213 1.84 9.44 23.50
CA ILE A 213 2.86 10.46 23.18
C ILE A 213 3.80 10.70 24.37
N GLN A 214 3.25 10.73 25.60
CA GLN A 214 4.07 10.85 26.80
C GLN A 214 5.07 9.70 26.96
N GLN A 215 4.64 8.45 26.69
CA GLN A 215 5.51 7.29 26.75
C GLN A 215 6.60 7.35 25.69
N TRP A 216 6.26 7.72 24.44
CA TRP A 216 7.24 7.87 23.37
C TRP A 216 8.30 8.94 23.69
N LYS A 217 7.89 10.08 24.27
CA LYS A 217 8.82 11.12 24.74
C LYS A 217 9.81 10.61 25.81
N LYS A 218 9.37 9.69 26.66
CA LYS A 218 10.22 9.13 27.73
C LYS A 218 11.15 8.03 27.26
N THR A 219 10.66 7.14 26.37
CA THR A 219 11.39 5.92 26.00
C THR A 219 12.19 6.07 24.70
N GLY A 220 11.95 7.14 23.94
CA GLY A 220 12.41 7.25 22.56
C GLY A 220 11.62 6.32 21.63
N PHE A 221 11.92 6.39 20.37
CA PHE A 221 11.32 5.61 19.29
C PHE A 221 12.38 4.79 18.52
N PRO A 222 11.97 3.74 17.79
CA PRO A 222 12.91 2.91 17.05
C PRO A 222 13.59 3.69 15.92
N ASN A 223 14.74 3.23 15.48
CA ASN A 223 15.34 3.74 14.25
C ASN A 223 14.47 3.31 13.06
N ILE A 224 13.73 4.27 12.52
CA ILE A 224 12.86 4.12 11.34
C ILE A 224 13.39 4.90 10.12
N HIS A 225 14.65 5.35 10.20
CA HIS A 225 15.29 6.02 9.07
C HIS A 225 15.38 5.08 7.86
N LYS A 226 14.90 5.55 6.72
CA LYS A 226 14.85 4.80 5.45
C LYS A 226 14.01 3.50 5.47
N LYS A 227 13.18 3.29 6.49
CA LYS A 227 12.29 2.13 6.57
C LYS A 227 10.88 2.45 6.06
N PRO A 228 10.21 1.53 5.36
CA PRO A 228 8.77 1.66 5.12
C PRO A 228 8.04 1.70 6.45
N ALA A 229 7.29 2.75 6.71
CA ALA A 229 6.58 2.92 7.99
C ALA A 229 5.17 3.49 7.81
N LEU A 230 4.27 3.04 8.67
CA LEU A 230 2.95 3.62 8.90
C LEU A 230 2.87 4.17 10.32
N PHE A 231 2.11 5.24 10.43
CA PHE A 231 1.76 5.86 11.71
C PHE A 231 0.26 5.81 11.88
N LEU A 232 -0.18 5.43 13.08
CA LEU A 232 -1.60 5.43 13.43
C LEU A 232 -1.78 6.23 14.71
N ILE A 233 -2.76 7.13 14.70
CA ILE A 233 -3.16 7.87 15.91
C ILE A 233 -4.60 7.57 16.26
N GLY A 234 -4.86 7.46 17.57
CA GLY A 234 -6.18 7.15 18.10
C GLY A 234 -6.28 7.45 19.61
N GLN A 235 -7.44 7.13 20.18
CA GLN A 235 -7.71 7.20 21.61
C GLN A 235 -7.43 5.86 22.29
#